data_2bba6260f500eb788bb12544b1785142
#
_entry.id   2bba6260f500eb788bb12544b1785142
#
_cell.length_a   1.000
_cell.length_b   1.000
_cell.length_c   1.000
_cell.angle_alpha   90.00
_cell.angle_beta   90.00
_cell.angle_gamma   90.00
#
_symmetry.space_group_name_H-M   'P 1'
#
loop_
_entity.id
_entity.type
_entity.pdbx_description
1 polymer ?
#
loop_
_entity_poly.entity_id
_entity_poly.type
_entity_poly.pdbx_seq_one_letter_code
_entity_poly.pdbx_strand_id
1 'polypeptide(L)'
;VVMAADTLSGRRAVKIRGTAPNAFPAYPGGSIGYVSGDQVFFHQGPDPGPLAGRFADLIHNGRPLPLVGTQFCTAGCAQLHNQWWPQGRDAGLVVAGFGGGTVPDTMAEALRERADSGTSIVISSRVPKVTVLPETMTLVESDWVVASRYLNPQKAAVLLSLSLAAGCTPLSSFEALH
;
A
#
# COMPACT_ATOMS: atom_id res chain seq x y z
N VAL A 1 -5.11 6.24 15.69
CA VAL A 1 -5.78 7.47 15.21
C VAL A 1 -7.14 7.59 15.87
N VAL A 2 -7.46 8.76 16.42
CA VAL A 2 -8.79 9.04 16.96
C VAL A 2 -9.47 10.07 16.06
N MET A 3 -10.70 9.79 15.66
CA MET A 3 -11.50 10.69 14.83
C MET A 3 -13.00 10.48 15.08
N ALA A 4 -13.73 11.58 15.35
CA ALA A 4 -15.17 11.56 15.64
C ALA A 4 -15.53 10.51 16.71
N ALA A 5 -14.75 10.48 17.79
CA ALA A 5 -14.80 9.55 18.91
C ALA A 5 -14.39 8.09 18.59
N ASP A 6 -14.23 7.70 17.34
CA ASP A 6 -13.71 6.38 16.98
C ASP A 6 -12.18 6.28 17.15
N THR A 7 -11.71 5.18 17.73
CA THR A 7 -10.29 4.83 17.78
C THR A 7 -10.00 3.85 16.64
N LEU A 8 -9.05 4.21 15.77
CA LEU A 8 -8.75 3.51 14.53
C LEU A 8 -7.32 2.99 14.50
N SER A 9 -7.10 1.80 13.96
CA SER A 9 -5.75 1.34 13.63
C SER A 9 -5.13 2.25 12.57
N GLY A 10 -3.93 2.79 12.81
CA GLY A 10 -3.22 3.64 11.85
C GLY A 10 -2.97 2.95 10.51
N ARG A 11 -2.72 1.65 10.53
CA ARG A 11 -2.52 0.82 9.34
C ARG A 11 -3.78 0.75 8.47
N ARG A 12 -4.98 0.76 9.10
CA ARG A 12 -6.28 0.60 8.42
C ARG A 12 -7.02 1.91 8.19
N ALA A 13 -6.66 3.00 8.87
CA ALA A 13 -7.32 4.30 8.71
C ALA A 13 -7.05 4.87 7.30
N VAL A 14 -8.10 5.18 6.56
CA VAL A 14 -8.04 5.71 5.18
C VAL A 14 -8.85 6.99 5.09
N LYS A 15 -8.26 8.09 4.58
CA LYS A 15 -8.98 9.33 4.36
C LYS A 15 -9.85 9.23 3.11
N ILE A 16 -11.17 9.34 3.28
CA ILE A 16 -12.15 9.28 2.17
C ILE A 16 -12.92 10.58 1.97
N ARG A 17 -12.80 11.55 2.88
CA ARG A 17 -13.46 12.86 2.79
C ARG A 17 -12.47 13.97 3.13
N GLY A 18 -12.66 15.16 2.55
CA GLY A 18 -11.77 16.30 2.75
C GLY A 18 -11.87 16.87 4.17
N THR A 19 -13.05 17.29 4.59
CA THR A 19 -13.27 18.13 5.78
C THR A 19 -14.30 17.59 6.77
N ALA A 20 -14.98 16.47 6.48
CA ALA A 20 -15.98 15.90 7.36
C ALA A 20 -15.37 15.40 8.68
N PRO A 21 -16.08 15.50 9.83
CA PRO A 21 -15.60 14.98 11.11
C PRO A 21 -15.24 13.50 11.10
N ASN A 22 -15.95 12.70 10.26
CA ASN A 22 -15.71 11.27 10.04
C ASN A 22 -14.92 10.99 8.75
N ALA A 23 -13.91 11.80 8.48
CA ALA A 23 -13.13 11.72 7.24
C ALA A 23 -12.28 10.44 7.11
N PHE A 24 -11.98 9.78 8.23
CA PHE A 24 -11.12 8.60 8.28
C PHE A 24 -11.89 7.38 8.82
N PRO A 25 -12.53 6.56 7.99
CA PRO A 25 -12.89 5.21 8.38
C PRO A 25 -11.65 4.31 8.40
N ALA A 26 -11.76 3.17 9.09
CA ALA A 26 -10.78 2.09 8.95
C ALA A 26 -11.28 1.01 7.97
N TYR A 27 -10.37 0.47 7.16
CA TYR A 27 -10.64 -0.63 6.25
C TYR A 27 -9.44 -1.58 6.16
N PRO A 28 -9.68 -2.89 6.23
CA PRO A 28 -10.88 -3.57 6.66
C PRO A 28 -11.06 -3.46 8.20
N GLY A 29 -12.27 -3.77 8.70
CA GLY A 29 -12.52 -4.04 10.11
C GLY A 29 -13.12 -2.90 10.96
N GLY A 30 -13.10 -1.63 10.51
CA GLY A 30 -13.72 -0.55 11.26
C GLY A 30 -12.91 -0.02 12.46
N SER A 31 -13.57 0.56 13.47
CA SER A 31 -12.92 1.05 14.71
C SER A 31 -12.46 -0.11 15.58
N ILE A 32 -11.44 0.11 16.37
CA ILE A 32 -10.91 -0.81 17.39
C ILE A 32 -11.30 -0.40 18.80
N GLY A 33 -11.91 0.76 18.94
CA GLY A 33 -12.35 1.33 20.20
C GLY A 33 -13.06 2.66 19.98
N TYR A 34 -13.42 3.29 21.08
CA TYR A 34 -14.06 4.61 21.06
C TYR A 34 -13.67 5.45 22.28
N VAL A 35 -13.90 6.74 22.19
CA VAL A 35 -13.71 7.70 23.29
C VAL A 35 -15.07 8.10 23.82
N SER A 36 -15.25 8.06 25.14
CA SER A 36 -16.44 8.54 25.82
C SER A 36 -16.04 9.36 27.06
N GLY A 37 -16.40 10.64 27.06
CA GLY A 37 -15.87 11.58 28.04
C GLY A 37 -14.35 11.71 27.96
N ASP A 38 -13.67 11.43 29.04
CA ASP A 38 -12.22 11.44 29.21
C ASP A 38 -11.58 10.04 29.09
N GLN A 39 -12.36 9.02 28.78
CA GLN A 39 -11.92 7.62 28.73
C GLN A 39 -11.89 7.05 27.33
N VAL A 40 -10.92 6.15 27.10
CA VAL A 40 -10.78 5.38 25.86
C VAL A 40 -11.15 3.93 26.14
N PHE A 41 -12.09 3.41 25.39
CA PHE A 41 -12.54 2.02 25.47
C PHE A 41 -12.08 1.26 24.22
N PHE A 42 -11.43 0.13 24.43
CA PHE A 42 -11.04 -0.78 23.33
C PHE A 42 -11.92 -2.01 23.37
N HIS A 43 -12.60 -2.32 22.27
CA HIS A 43 -13.31 -3.57 22.06
C HIS A 43 -12.48 -4.58 21.26
N GLN A 44 -11.40 -4.12 20.62
CA GLN A 44 -10.38 -4.94 19.99
C GLN A 44 -9.01 -4.46 20.47
N GLY A 45 -8.18 -5.35 20.93
CA GLY A 45 -6.82 -5.02 21.36
C GLY A 45 -6.00 -4.43 20.20
N PRO A 46 -4.97 -3.61 20.50
CA PRO A 46 -4.06 -3.15 19.49
C PRO A 46 -3.37 -4.35 18.84
N ASP A 47 -3.61 -4.52 17.54
CA ASP A 47 -2.90 -5.50 16.73
C ASP A 47 -1.62 -4.85 16.19
N PRO A 48 -0.44 -5.21 16.70
CA PRO A 48 0.83 -4.69 16.18
C PRO A 48 1.07 -5.09 14.73
N GLY A 49 0.39 -6.14 14.28
CA GLY A 49 0.51 -6.68 12.93
C GLY A 49 1.77 -7.50 12.71
N PRO A 50 1.78 -8.26 11.61
CA PRO A 50 2.85 -9.23 11.32
C PRO A 50 4.22 -8.62 11.01
N LEU A 51 4.25 -7.33 10.74
CA LEU A 51 5.49 -6.58 10.43
C LEU A 51 5.98 -5.73 11.61
N ALA A 52 5.40 -5.92 12.81
CA ALA A 52 5.80 -5.15 14.00
C ALA A 52 7.28 -5.35 14.30
N GLY A 53 8.00 -4.24 14.48
CA GLY A 53 9.44 -4.24 14.76
C GLY A 53 10.35 -4.55 13.57
N ARG A 54 9.85 -5.11 12.47
CA ARG A 54 10.67 -5.54 11.33
C ARG A 54 11.55 -4.43 10.74
N PHE A 55 11.08 -3.19 10.79
CA PHE A 55 11.77 -2.03 10.23
C PHE A 55 12.29 -1.06 11.30
N ALA A 56 12.29 -1.47 12.57
CA ALA A 56 12.66 -0.58 13.68
C ALA A 56 14.08 -0.03 13.52
N ASP A 57 15.04 -0.86 13.16
CA ASP A 57 16.44 -0.46 12.98
C ASP A 57 16.63 0.55 11.85
N LEU A 58 15.86 0.40 10.74
CA LEU A 58 15.91 1.36 9.64
C LEU A 58 15.43 2.74 10.09
N ILE A 59 14.33 2.77 10.85
CA ILE A 59 13.72 4.00 11.34
C ILE A 59 14.63 4.65 12.39
N HIS A 60 15.13 3.85 13.33
CA HIS A 60 16.00 4.33 14.40
C HIS A 60 17.31 4.94 13.88
N ASN A 61 17.91 4.30 12.88
CA ASN A 61 19.17 4.75 12.29
C ASN A 61 19.02 5.84 11.22
N GLY A 62 17.80 6.28 10.94
CA GLY A 62 17.50 7.34 9.97
C GLY A 62 18.00 7.03 8.55
N ARG A 63 18.01 5.76 8.13
CA ARG A 63 18.49 5.38 6.80
C ARG A 63 17.61 5.99 5.72
N PRO A 64 18.18 6.56 4.65
CA PRO A 64 17.39 7.06 3.53
C PRO A 64 16.59 5.93 2.89
N LEU A 65 15.33 6.23 2.55
CA LEU A 65 14.44 5.27 1.89
C LEU A 65 14.62 5.34 0.38
N PRO A 66 14.58 4.20 -0.32
CA PRO A 66 14.57 4.14 -1.77
C PRO A 66 13.40 4.91 -2.38
N LEU A 67 13.59 5.36 -3.62
CA LEU A 67 12.55 6.05 -4.36
C LEU A 67 11.45 5.09 -4.79
N VAL A 68 10.22 5.38 -4.38
CA VAL A 68 9.02 4.66 -4.82
C VAL A 68 8.07 5.65 -5.50
N GLY A 69 7.82 5.42 -6.79
CA GLY A 69 6.82 6.16 -7.55
C GLY A 69 5.41 5.63 -7.31
N THR A 70 4.41 6.47 -7.54
CA THR A 70 3.00 6.04 -7.53
C THR A 70 2.31 6.51 -8.80
N GLN A 71 1.75 5.58 -9.56
CA GLN A 71 1.00 5.83 -10.79
C GLN A 71 -0.47 5.50 -10.60
N PHE A 72 -1.35 6.46 -10.84
CA PHE A 72 -2.79 6.22 -10.87
C PHE A 72 -3.26 5.89 -12.29
N CYS A 73 -4.03 4.83 -12.44
CA CYS A 73 -4.69 4.51 -13.69
C CYS A 73 -5.87 5.46 -13.95
N THR A 74 -5.79 6.18 -15.05
CA THR A 74 -6.80 7.13 -15.56
C THR A 74 -7.00 6.89 -17.05
N ALA A 75 -7.93 7.60 -17.68
CA ALA A 75 -8.04 7.58 -19.14
C ALA A 75 -6.70 7.99 -19.77
N GLY A 76 -6.20 7.22 -20.72
CA GLY A 76 -4.92 7.45 -21.40
C GLY A 76 -3.65 7.09 -20.59
N CYS A 77 -3.78 6.52 -19.39
CA CYS A 77 -2.60 6.17 -18.57
C CYS A 77 -1.65 5.16 -19.25
N ALA A 78 -2.17 4.33 -20.13
CA ALA A 78 -1.38 3.37 -20.90
C ALA A 78 -0.35 4.03 -21.85
N GLN A 79 -0.52 5.30 -22.19
CA GLN A 79 0.35 6.06 -23.10
C GLN A 79 1.46 6.84 -22.37
N LEU A 80 1.34 7.01 -21.04
CA LEU A 80 2.22 7.87 -20.26
C LEU A 80 3.31 7.10 -19.49
N HIS A 81 3.41 5.81 -19.68
CA HIS A 81 3.96 4.86 -18.72
C HIS A 81 5.47 4.73 -18.63
N ASN A 82 6.29 5.28 -19.47
CA ASN A 82 7.71 4.88 -19.45
C ASN A 82 8.72 5.93 -18.98
N GLN A 83 8.43 7.19 -19.09
CA GLN A 83 9.47 8.21 -18.93
C GLN A 83 9.76 8.60 -17.47
N TRP A 84 8.78 8.43 -16.58
CA TRP A 84 8.81 8.95 -15.21
C TRP A 84 8.87 7.86 -14.12
N TRP A 85 8.81 6.61 -14.50
CA TRP A 85 8.86 5.52 -13.53
C TRP A 85 10.28 5.31 -13.00
N PRO A 86 10.43 5.11 -11.68
CA PRO A 86 11.70 4.70 -11.11
C PRO A 86 12.23 3.43 -11.76
N GLN A 87 13.55 3.30 -11.86
CA GLN A 87 14.20 2.18 -12.54
C GLN A 87 15.29 1.58 -11.67
N GLY A 88 15.48 0.27 -11.78
CA GLY A 88 16.55 -0.48 -11.14
C GLY A 88 16.12 -1.20 -9.87
N ARG A 89 17.02 -1.99 -9.32
CA ARG A 89 16.77 -2.91 -8.19
C ARG A 89 16.39 -2.21 -6.89
N ASP A 90 16.86 -0.99 -6.71
CA ASP A 90 16.57 -0.18 -5.51
C ASP A 90 15.39 0.78 -5.74
N ALA A 91 14.63 0.57 -6.82
CA ALA A 91 13.49 1.39 -7.17
C ALA A 91 12.17 0.61 -7.04
N GLY A 92 11.10 1.30 -6.69
CA GLY A 92 9.78 0.73 -6.58
C GLY A 92 8.71 1.55 -7.30
N LEU A 93 7.67 0.88 -7.74
CA LEU A 93 6.51 1.49 -8.37
C LEU A 93 5.22 0.91 -7.77
N VAL A 94 4.35 1.78 -7.28
CA VAL A 94 2.99 1.42 -6.90
C VAL A 94 2.03 1.85 -8.00
N VAL A 95 1.25 0.93 -8.51
CA VAL A 95 0.24 1.20 -9.54
C VAL A 95 -1.14 1.10 -8.93
N ALA A 96 -1.85 2.23 -8.88
CA ALA A 96 -3.24 2.30 -8.43
C ALA A 96 -4.18 1.98 -9.60
N GLY A 97 -4.47 0.70 -9.79
CA GLY A 97 -5.31 0.16 -10.85
C GLY A 97 -6.82 0.42 -10.65
N PHE A 98 -7.61 -0.05 -11.57
CA PHE A 98 -9.06 -0.06 -11.48
C PHE A 98 -9.54 -1.20 -10.57
N GLY A 99 -10.67 -1.01 -9.88
CA GLY A 99 -11.31 -2.08 -9.10
C GLY A 99 -10.33 -2.84 -8.22
N GLY A 100 -10.23 -4.14 -8.37
CA GLY A 100 -9.35 -5.06 -7.63
C GLY A 100 -7.90 -5.12 -8.13
N GLY A 101 -7.39 -4.11 -8.82
CA GLY A 101 -6.01 -4.09 -9.33
C GLY A 101 -5.89 -4.32 -10.84
N THR A 102 -6.97 -4.10 -11.59
CA THR A 102 -6.94 -4.19 -13.05
C THR A 102 -6.18 -3.02 -13.66
N VAL A 103 -5.30 -3.30 -14.60
CA VAL A 103 -4.59 -2.30 -15.41
C VAL A 103 -4.80 -2.60 -16.91
N PRO A 104 -4.71 -1.59 -17.81
CA PRO A 104 -4.77 -1.83 -19.25
C PRO A 104 -3.67 -2.79 -19.74
N ASP A 105 -3.95 -3.61 -20.74
CA ASP A 105 -3.00 -4.63 -21.25
C ASP A 105 -1.65 -4.04 -21.65
N THR A 106 -1.66 -2.91 -22.37
CA THR A 106 -0.43 -2.21 -22.78
C THR A 106 0.39 -1.72 -21.59
N MET A 107 -0.27 -1.34 -20.49
CA MET A 107 0.39 -0.98 -19.24
C MET A 107 0.93 -2.22 -18.53
N ALA A 108 0.17 -3.33 -18.56
CA ALA A 108 0.61 -4.59 -17.97
C ALA A 108 1.89 -5.12 -18.65
N GLU A 109 2.00 -5.00 -19.97
CA GLU A 109 3.21 -5.35 -20.72
C GLU A 109 4.41 -4.52 -20.26
N ALA A 110 4.27 -3.20 -20.21
CA ALA A 110 5.33 -2.32 -19.76
C ALA A 110 5.73 -2.54 -18.28
N LEU A 111 4.78 -2.92 -17.42
CA LEU A 111 5.07 -3.28 -16.04
C LEU A 111 5.84 -4.59 -15.93
N ARG A 112 5.55 -5.60 -16.77
CA ARG A 112 6.33 -6.84 -16.83
C ARG A 112 7.78 -6.56 -17.24
N GLU A 113 7.99 -5.79 -18.29
CA GLU A 113 9.34 -5.38 -18.72
C GLU A 113 10.11 -4.66 -17.61
N ARG A 114 9.43 -3.83 -16.81
CA ARG A 114 10.02 -3.17 -15.65
C ARG A 114 10.40 -4.14 -14.54
N ALA A 115 9.52 -5.07 -14.22
CA ALA A 115 9.79 -6.11 -13.22
C ALA A 115 10.99 -6.98 -13.66
N ASP A 116 11.05 -7.36 -14.93
CA ASP A 116 12.16 -8.14 -15.51
C ASP A 116 13.49 -7.37 -15.44
N SER A 117 13.45 -6.04 -15.49
CA SER A 117 14.63 -5.19 -15.28
C SER A 117 15.00 -4.97 -13.81
N GLY A 118 14.26 -5.58 -12.86
CA GLY A 118 14.54 -5.58 -11.43
C GLY A 118 13.80 -4.50 -10.62
N THR A 119 12.85 -3.77 -11.21
CA THR A 119 12.03 -2.80 -10.48
C THR A 119 10.93 -3.53 -9.72
N SER A 120 10.79 -3.24 -8.43
CA SER A 120 9.72 -3.79 -7.59
C SER A 120 8.39 -3.10 -7.85
N ILE A 121 7.33 -3.87 -8.10
CA ILE A 121 6.01 -3.36 -8.48
C ILE A 121 4.96 -3.81 -7.48
N VAL A 122 4.16 -2.88 -6.99
CA VAL A 122 2.99 -3.18 -6.17
C VAL A 122 1.73 -2.74 -6.90
N ILE A 123 0.85 -3.69 -7.16
CA ILE A 123 -0.48 -3.41 -7.71
C ILE A 123 -1.44 -3.11 -6.57
N SER A 124 -1.90 -1.88 -6.54
CA SER A 124 -2.89 -1.37 -5.59
C SER A 124 -4.14 -0.89 -6.35
N SER A 125 -5.02 -0.21 -5.67
CA SER A 125 -6.24 0.28 -6.27
C SER A 125 -6.46 1.77 -6.03
N ARG A 126 -7.06 2.45 -6.99
CA ARG A 126 -7.57 3.81 -6.81
C ARG A 126 -8.89 3.85 -6.01
N VAL A 127 -9.51 2.70 -5.77
CA VAL A 127 -10.69 2.59 -4.93
C VAL A 127 -10.28 2.57 -3.46
N PRO A 128 -10.78 3.48 -2.61
CA PRO A 128 -10.28 3.64 -1.24
C PRO A 128 -10.53 2.46 -0.31
N LYS A 129 -11.55 1.64 -0.58
CA LYS A 129 -11.96 0.51 0.27
C LYS A 129 -12.07 -0.75 -0.57
N VAL A 130 -10.93 -1.31 -0.92
CA VAL A 130 -10.85 -2.56 -1.67
C VAL A 130 -9.62 -3.35 -1.20
N THR A 131 -9.71 -4.66 -1.28
CA THR A 131 -8.56 -5.56 -1.13
C THR A 131 -8.14 -6.00 -2.53
N VAL A 132 -6.90 -5.75 -2.88
CA VAL A 132 -6.27 -6.27 -4.10
C VAL A 132 -5.65 -7.62 -3.75
N LEU A 133 -6.04 -8.64 -4.48
CA LEU A 133 -5.55 -10.00 -4.32
C LEU A 133 -4.79 -10.44 -5.58
N PRO A 134 -3.91 -11.44 -5.49
CA PRO A 134 -3.23 -11.99 -6.67
C PRO A 134 -4.19 -12.38 -7.79
N GLU A 135 -5.34 -12.93 -7.41
CA GLU A 135 -6.38 -13.43 -8.33
C GLU A 135 -7.18 -12.29 -8.99
N THR A 136 -7.13 -11.07 -8.43
CA THR A 136 -7.91 -9.92 -8.94
C THR A 136 -7.10 -8.97 -9.79
N MET A 137 -5.77 -9.01 -9.70
CA MET A 137 -4.91 -8.13 -10.49
C MET A 137 -4.62 -8.69 -11.90
N THR A 138 -4.32 -7.81 -12.84
CA THR A 138 -4.00 -8.19 -14.23
C THR A 138 -2.64 -8.90 -14.35
N LEU A 139 -1.68 -8.57 -13.51
CA LEU A 139 -0.35 -9.18 -13.51
C LEU A 139 -0.32 -10.43 -12.62
N VAL A 140 0.56 -11.37 -12.97
CA VAL A 140 0.82 -12.53 -12.11
C VAL A 140 1.73 -12.12 -10.96
N GLU A 141 1.39 -12.52 -9.74
CA GLU A 141 2.22 -12.25 -8.57
C GLU A 141 3.56 -12.99 -8.63
N SER A 142 4.61 -12.34 -8.19
CA SER A 142 5.98 -12.85 -8.14
C SER A 142 6.77 -12.15 -7.04
N ASP A 143 8.03 -12.49 -6.84
CA ASP A 143 8.89 -11.80 -5.87
C ASP A 143 8.94 -10.29 -6.07
N TRP A 144 8.77 -9.81 -7.30
CA TRP A 144 8.90 -8.41 -7.71
C TRP A 144 7.59 -7.73 -8.10
N VAL A 145 6.53 -8.49 -8.31
CA VAL A 145 5.18 -7.97 -8.64
C VAL A 145 4.20 -8.50 -7.60
N VAL A 146 3.67 -7.64 -6.76
CA VAL A 146 2.84 -8.06 -5.63
C VAL A 146 1.52 -7.29 -5.53
N ALA A 147 0.51 -7.92 -4.98
CA ALA A 147 -0.75 -7.29 -4.63
C ALA A 147 -0.62 -6.49 -3.33
N SER A 148 -1.19 -5.29 -3.27
CA SER A 148 -1.14 -4.43 -2.08
C SER A 148 -2.00 -4.91 -0.91
N ARG A 149 -2.77 -5.95 -1.10
CA ARG A 149 -3.76 -6.43 -0.13
C ARG A 149 -4.77 -5.29 0.19
N TYR A 150 -4.96 -4.97 1.46
CA TYR A 150 -5.85 -3.87 1.88
C TYR A 150 -5.18 -2.49 1.96
N LEU A 151 -3.89 -2.41 1.63
CA LEU A 151 -3.18 -1.13 1.65
C LEU A 151 -3.57 -0.27 0.45
N ASN A 152 -3.95 0.98 0.72
CA ASN A 152 -4.09 1.97 -0.33
C ASN A 152 -2.72 2.32 -0.96
N PRO A 153 -2.68 2.99 -2.13
CA PRO A 153 -1.42 3.25 -2.81
C PRO A 153 -0.37 3.98 -1.96
N GLN A 154 -0.78 4.92 -1.13
CA GLN A 154 0.12 5.70 -0.28
C GLN A 154 0.81 4.82 0.79
N LYS A 155 0.04 3.94 1.44
CA LYS A 155 0.58 3.02 2.43
C LYS A 155 1.38 1.90 1.80
N ALA A 156 0.97 1.43 0.64
CA ALA A 156 1.72 0.46 -0.15
C ALA A 156 3.10 1.03 -0.53
N ALA A 157 3.18 2.31 -0.91
CA ALA A 157 4.45 2.97 -1.23
C ALA A 157 5.38 3.04 -0.01
N VAL A 158 4.85 3.34 1.19
CA VAL A 158 5.64 3.33 2.44
C VAL A 158 6.17 1.94 2.74
N LEU A 159 5.31 0.90 2.67
CA LEU A 159 5.75 -0.47 2.93
C LEU A 159 6.79 -0.93 1.90
N LEU A 160 6.60 -0.62 0.62
CA LEU A 160 7.56 -0.96 -0.41
C LEU A 160 8.91 -0.28 -0.17
N SER A 161 8.93 1.02 0.13
CA SER A 161 10.15 1.74 0.49
C SER A 161 10.91 1.10 1.66
N LEU A 162 10.19 0.74 2.73
CA LEU A 162 10.76 0.07 3.90
C LEU A 162 11.30 -1.32 3.55
N SER A 163 10.58 -2.08 2.74
CA SER A 163 10.99 -3.43 2.30
C SER A 163 12.28 -3.37 1.49
N LEU A 164 12.36 -2.46 0.52
CA LEU A 164 13.56 -2.24 -0.30
C LEU A 164 14.74 -1.79 0.56
N ALA A 165 14.54 -0.84 1.48
CA ALA A 165 15.59 -0.39 2.39
C ALA A 165 16.11 -1.51 3.32
N ALA A 166 15.27 -2.48 3.65
CA ALA A 166 15.62 -3.65 4.44
C ALA A 166 16.29 -4.77 3.62
N GLY A 167 16.38 -4.63 2.31
CA GLY A 167 16.86 -5.69 1.40
C GLY A 167 15.89 -6.89 1.31
N CYS A 168 14.62 -6.67 1.62
CA CYS A 168 13.59 -7.71 1.55
C CYS A 168 12.92 -7.72 0.17
N THR A 169 12.50 -8.90 -0.29
CA THR A 169 11.62 -8.97 -1.45
C THR A 169 10.25 -8.34 -1.10
N PRO A 170 9.60 -7.64 -2.03
CA PRO A 170 8.25 -7.12 -1.80
C PRO A 170 7.27 -8.22 -1.38
N LEU A 171 7.32 -9.38 -2.01
CA LEU A 171 6.45 -10.51 -1.72
C LEU A 171 6.46 -10.87 -0.22
N SER A 172 7.65 -11.02 0.38
CA SER A 172 7.79 -11.39 1.80
C SER A 172 7.15 -10.40 2.78
N SER A 173 7.01 -9.13 2.36
CA SER A 173 6.40 -8.09 3.19
C SER A 173 4.89 -7.97 2.98
N PHE A 174 4.43 -8.15 1.75
CA PHE A 174 3.01 -7.99 1.42
C PHE A 174 2.19 -9.26 1.68
N GLU A 175 2.77 -10.45 1.55
CA GLU A 175 2.12 -11.71 1.98
C GLU A 175 1.80 -11.72 3.48
N ALA A 176 2.63 -11.10 4.30
CA ALA A 176 2.38 -10.99 5.74
C ALA A 176 1.14 -10.16 6.11
N LEU A 177 0.48 -9.52 5.15
CA LEU A 177 -0.71 -8.69 5.38
C LEU A 177 -2.05 -9.45 5.29
N HIS A 178 -2.02 -10.76 5.28
CA HIS A 178 -3.23 -11.62 5.28
C HIS A 178 -4.03 -11.50 6.58
#